data_c40321ab6efa02366811204cb0add165
#
_entry.id   c40321ab6efa02366811204cb0add165
#
_cell.length_a   1.000
_cell.length_b   1.000
_cell.length_c   1.000
_cell.angle_alpha   90.00
_cell.angle_beta   90.00
_cell.angle_gamma   90.00
#
_symmetry.space_group_name_H-M   'P 1'
#
loop_
_entity.id
_entity.type
_entity.pdbx_description
1 polymer ?
#
loop_
_entity_poly.entity_id
_entity_poly.type
_entity_poly.pdbx_seq_one_letter_code
_entity_poly.pdbx_strand_id
1 'polypeptide(L)'
;PCAEPLPGYKKVQSMVYCGLYPADGAKYPDLRDALEKLQLNDASLQFEPETSIALGFGFRCGFLGLLHLEIIQERLEREYNLDLVTTAPGVIYRVHKTNGEMIELTNPSNLPDPSEIEYMEEPMVSAEIMVTTEFIGSIMDLCQERRGIYLGMEYIEETRALLKYDLPLNEIIYDFFD
;
A
#
# COMPACT_ATOMS: atom_id res chain seq x y z
N PRO A 1 22.62 2.25 -27.46
CA PRO A 1 21.41 2.38 -26.64
C PRO A 1 20.19 2.19 -27.54
N CYS A 2 19.26 1.36 -27.11
CA CYS A 2 18.01 1.15 -27.82
C CYS A 2 17.22 2.45 -27.81
N ALA A 3 16.82 2.97 -28.96
CA ALA A 3 16.09 4.24 -29.05
C ALA A 3 14.60 4.11 -28.67
N GLU A 4 14.06 2.89 -28.74
CA GLU A 4 12.67 2.59 -28.41
C GLU A 4 12.60 1.44 -27.40
N PRO A 5 11.74 1.55 -26.36
CA PRO A 5 11.52 0.45 -25.43
C PRO A 5 10.84 -0.72 -26.15
N LEU A 6 11.11 -1.95 -25.70
CA LEU A 6 10.41 -3.13 -26.20
C LEU A 6 8.90 -3.02 -25.91
N PRO A 7 8.04 -3.45 -26.87
CA PRO A 7 6.60 -3.39 -26.65
C PRO A 7 6.16 -4.36 -25.53
N GLY A 8 5.14 -3.97 -24.76
CA GLY A 8 4.56 -4.80 -23.71
C GLY A 8 5.04 -4.51 -22.28
N TYR A 9 6.03 -3.65 -22.09
CA TYR A 9 6.40 -3.17 -20.76
C TYR A 9 5.31 -2.25 -20.20
N LYS A 10 4.74 -2.63 -19.04
CA LYS A 10 3.84 -1.78 -18.27
C LYS A 10 4.55 -1.32 -17.01
N LYS A 11 4.47 -0.03 -16.71
CA LYS A 11 4.93 0.49 -15.42
C LYS A 11 4.01 -0.07 -14.34
N VAL A 12 4.57 -0.79 -13.39
CA VAL A 12 3.82 -1.31 -12.24
C VAL A 12 3.54 -0.12 -11.31
N GLN A 13 2.30 0.00 -10.87
CA GLN A 13 1.89 1.05 -9.93
C GLN A 13 2.02 0.52 -8.50
N SER A 14 2.56 1.36 -7.62
CA SER A 14 2.57 1.08 -6.18
C SER A 14 1.16 1.10 -5.64
N MET A 15 0.87 0.17 -4.72
CA MET A 15 -0.45 -0.01 -4.10
C MET A 15 -0.47 0.44 -2.65
N VAL A 16 0.67 0.33 -1.95
CA VAL A 16 0.84 0.64 -0.53
C VAL A 16 1.91 1.71 -0.37
N TYR A 17 1.64 2.69 0.47
CA TYR A 17 2.54 3.82 0.72
C TYR A 17 2.81 3.97 2.21
N CYS A 18 4.08 4.19 2.57
CA CYS A 18 4.44 4.61 3.92
C CYS A 18 5.62 5.57 3.91
N GLY A 19 5.78 6.31 4.99
CA GLY A 19 6.96 7.12 5.24
C GLY A 19 8.09 6.28 5.83
N LEU A 20 9.30 6.39 5.29
CA LEU A 20 10.53 5.83 5.83
C LEU A 20 11.42 6.96 6.33
N TYR A 21 11.76 6.92 7.61
CA TYR A 21 12.59 7.94 8.27
C TYR A 21 13.79 7.27 8.93
N PRO A 22 15.00 7.84 8.80
CA PRO A 22 16.14 7.33 9.56
C PRO A 22 15.94 7.67 11.04
N ALA A 23 16.21 6.73 11.94
CA ALA A 23 16.15 6.97 13.37
C ALA A 23 17.13 8.07 13.82
N ASP A 24 18.29 8.16 13.15
CA ASP A 24 19.23 9.27 13.25
C ASP A 24 19.11 10.17 12.01
N GLY A 25 18.66 11.40 12.18
CA GLY A 25 18.50 12.36 11.08
C GLY A 25 19.78 12.66 10.29
N ALA A 26 20.96 12.44 10.88
CA ALA A 26 22.23 12.55 10.17
C ALA A 26 22.39 11.49 9.07
N LYS A 27 21.65 10.40 9.14
CA LYS A 27 21.63 9.30 8.17
C LYS A 27 20.68 9.52 6.98
N TYR A 28 20.01 10.66 6.89
CA TYR A 28 19.12 10.97 5.75
C TYR A 28 19.81 10.86 4.38
N PRO A 29 21.07 11.36 4.17
CA PRO A 29 21.76 11.15 2.90
C PRO A 29 22.05 9.68 2.60
N ASP A 30 22.42 8.90 3.63
CA ASP A 30 22.68 7.46 3.48
C ASP A 30 21.41 6.70 3.08
N LEU A 31 20.27 7.06 3.66
CA LEU A 31 18.95 6.48 3.29
C LEU A 31 18.60 6.81 1.85
N ARG A 32 18.83 8.04 1.40
CA ARG A 32 18.59 8.44 0.02
C ARG A 32 19.42 7.59 -0.96
N ASP A 33 20.74 7.51 -0.70
CA ASP A 33 21.66 6.75 -1.56
C ASP A 33 21.31 5.27 -1.59
N ALA A 34 20.83 4.70 -0.48
CA ALA A 34 20.38 3.32 -0.39
C ALA A 34 19.10 3.09 -1.23
N LEU A 35 18.10 3.98 -1.12
CA LEU A 35 16.87 3.92 -1.91
C LEU A 35 17.14 4.05 -3.41
N GLU A 36 18.02 4.98 -3.82
CA GLU A 36 18.44 5.13 -5.22
C GLU A 36 19.09 3.84 -5.76
N LYS A 37 19.95 3.18 -4.97
CA LYS A 37 20.56 1.91 -5.35
C LYS A 37 19.58 0.76 -5.43
N LEU A 38 18.63 0.68 -4.48
CA LEU A 38 17.58 -0.34 -4.49
C LEU A 38 16.67 -0.18 -5.71
N GLN A 39 16.31 1.05 -6.08
CA GLN A 39 15.48 1.35 -7.24
C GLN A 39 16.11 0.92 -8.57
N LEU A 40 17.44 0.88 -8.68
CA LEU A 40 18.14 0.36 -9.86
C LEU A 40 17.86 -1.14 -10.09
N ASN A 41 17.63 -1.89 -9.03
CA ASN A 41 17.32 -3.32 -9.09
C ASN A 41 15.82 -3.61 -9.01
N ASP A 42 15.05 -2.68 -8.49
CA ASP A 42 13.61 -2.79 -8.28
C ASP A 42 12.89 -1.55 -8.82
N ALA A 43 12.48 -1.63 -10.08
CA ALA A 43 11.79 -0.54 -10.76
C ALA A 43 10.37 -0.27 -10.22
N SER A 44 9.84 -1.14 -9.35
CA SER A 44 8.54 -0.96 -8.69
C SER A 44 8.63 -0.09 -7.44
N LEU A 45 9.83 0.05 -6.84
CA LEU A 45 10.06 0.94 -5.72
C LEU A 45 9.99 2.40 -6.20
N GLN A 46 9.07 3.16 -5.62
CA GLN A 46 8.93 4.60 -5.84
C GLN A 46 9.20 5.32 -4.53
N PHE A 47 9.88 6.45 -4.58
CA PHE A 47 10.08 7.26 -3.39
C PHE A 47 10.20 8.74 -3.74
N GLU A 48 9.76 9.58 -2.83
CA GLU A 48 9.85 11.04 -2.90
C GLU A 48 10.22 11.60 -1.52
N PRO A 49 10.93 12.73 -1.46
CA PRO A 49 11.26 13.37 -0.19
C PRO A 49 9.99 13.76 0.58
N GLU A 50 9.99 13.48 1.87
CA GLU A 50 8.92 13.84 2.79
C GLU A 50 9.50 14.44 4.07
N THR A 51 8.74 15.34 4.70
CA THR A 51 9.12 15.92 5.99
C THR A 51 7.98 15.74 6.99
N SER A 52 8.30 15.18 8.14
CA SER A 52 7.40 15.06 9.28
C SER A 52 7.82 15.99 10.40
N ILE A 53 6.85 16.64 11.05
CA ILE A 53 7.13 17.48 12.23
C ILE A 53 7.72 16.63 13.37
N ALA A 54 7.28 15.39 13.52
CA ALA A 54 7.70 14.50 14.60
C ALA A 54 9.00 13.73 14.28
N LEU A 55 9.20 13.33 13.00
CA LEU A 55 10.27 12.41 12.58
C LEU A 55 11.37 13.08 11.75
N GLY A 56 11.20 14.34 11.38
CA GLY A 56 12.16 15.08 10.56
C GLY A 56 12.08 14.74 9.07
N PHE A 57 13.25 14.67 8.42
CA PHE A 57 13.37 14.39 7.00
C PHE A 57 13.38 12.89 6.72
N GLY A 58 12.62 12.46 5.74
CA GLY A 58 12.51 11.08 5.30
C GLY A 58 12.03 10.99 3.86
N PHE A 59 11.45 9.84 3.51
CA PHE A 59 10.94 9.59 2.17
C PHE A 59 9.56 8.93 2.25
N ARG A 60 8.63 9.42 1.45
CA ARG A 60 7.38 8.73 1.14
C ARG A 60 7.68 7.67 0.09
N CYS A 61 7.51 6.41 0.45
CA CYS A 61 7.83 5.27 -0.41
C CYS A 61 6.55 4.54 -0.82
N GLY A 62 6.52 4.12 -2.09
CA GLY A 62 5.46 3.32 -2.66
C GLY A 62 5.92 1.89 -2.94
N PHE A 63 5.10 0.92 -2.56
CA PHE A 63 5.37 -0.51 -2.62
C PHE A 63 4.24 -1.26 -3.34
N LEU A 64 4.53 -2.45 -3.85
CA LEU A 64 3.51 -3.33 -4.46
C LEU A 64 2.53 -3.89 -3.43
N GLY A 65 2.98 -4.05 -2.19
CA GLY A 65 2.22 -4.58 -1.06
C GLY A 65 3.09 -4.66 0.18
N LEU A 66 2.56 -5.23 1.29
CA LEU A 66 3.29 -5.35 2.56
C LEU A 66 4.56 -6.17 2.45
N LEU A 67 4.51 -7.32 1.79
CA LEU A 67 5.71 -8.17 1.61
C LEU A 67 6.84 -7.40 0.91
N HIS A 68 6.51 -6.60 -0.09
CA HIS A 68 7.50 -5.77 -0.78
C HIS A 68 8.08 -4.72 0.18
N LEU A 69 7.24 -4.07 0.99
CA LEU A 69 7.67 -3.12 2.02
C LEU A 69 8.65 -3.78 3.01
N GLU A 70 8.30 -4.95 3.55
CA GLU A 70 9.14 -5.70 4.50
C GLU A 70 10.49 -6.07 3.91
N ILE A 71 10.51 -6.55 2.67
CA ILE A 71 11.75 -6.89 1.96
C ILE A 71 12.63 -5.65 1.79
N ILE A 72 12.09 -4.53 1.37
CA ILE A 72 12.85 -3.29 1.19
C ILE A 72 13.37 -2.76 2.53
N GLN A 73 12.53 -2.77 3.57
CA GLN A 73 12.94 -2.37 4.91
C GLN A 73 14.08 -3.25 5.44
N GLU A 74 13.95 -4.57 5.36
CA GLU A 74 14.97 -5.50 5.80
C GLU A 74 16.28 -5.33 5.03
N ARG A 75 16.23 -5.06 3.73
CA ARG A 75 17.41 -4.74 2.93
C ARG A 75 18.09 -3.44 3.35
N LEU A 76 17.31 -2.38 3.62
CA LEU A 76 17.85 -1.12 4.11
C LEU A 76 18.54 -1.28 5.47
N GLU A 77 17.96 -2.08 6.36
CA GLU A 77 18.52 -2.38 7.67
C GLU A 77 19.79 -3.24 7.58
N ARG A 78 19.76 -4.33 6.82
CA ARG A 78 20.86 -5.32 6.78
C ARG A 78 21.97 -4.99 5.80
N GLU A 79 21.65 -4.50 4.60
CA GLU A 79 22.66 -4.22 3.58
C GLU A 79 23.30 -2.84 3.76
N TYR A 80 22.52 -1.86 4.26
CA TYR A 80 22.95 -0.47 4.39
C TYR A 80 23.15 -0.02 5.85
N ASN A 81 22.86 -0.89 6.82
CA ASN A 81 23.00 -0.63 8.26
C ASN A 81 22.28 0.64 8.69
N LEU A 82 21.01 0.77 8.26
CA LEU A 82 20.14 1.89 8.58
C LEU A 82 19.09 1.45 9.59
N ASP A 83 19.01 2.17 10.72
CA ASP A 83 17.88 2.05 11.65
C ASP A 83 16.74 2.94 11.13
N LEU A 84 15.56 2.36 10.91
CA LEU A 84 14.43 3.02 10.28
C LEU A 84 13.23 3.13 11.21
N VAL A 85 12.52 4.24 11.08
CA VAL A 85 11.17 4.42 11.62
C VAL A 85 10.21 4.46 10.44
N THR A 86 9.23 3.55 10.43
CA THR A 86 8.20 3.47 9.39
C THR A 86 6.89 4.03 9.93
N THR A 87 6.16 4.77 9.09
CA THR A 87 4.78 5.13 9.41
C THR A 87 3.84 3.97 9.08
N ALA A 88 2.63 4.00 9.61
CA ALA A 88 1.61 3.04 9.20
C ALA A 88 1.42 3.08 7.67
N PRO A 89 1.44 1.91 6.98
CA PRO A 89 1.15 1.89 5.56
C PRO A 89 -0.28 2.29 5.27
N GLY A 90 -0.48 2.92 4.14
CA GLY A 90 -1.77 3.36 3.64
C GLY A 90 -1.88 3.17 2.14
N VAL A 91 -3.04 3.50 1.59
CA VAL A 91 -3.36 3.38 0.17
C VAL A 91 -3.55 4.75 -0.47
N ILE A 92 -3.57 4.79 -1.80
CA ILE A 92 -3.93 6.02 -2.53
C ILE A 92 -5.44 6.19 -2.49
N TYR A 93 -5.89 7.37 -2.08
CA TYR A 93 -7.26 7.84 -2.28
C TYR A 93 -7.31 8.82 -3.45
N ARG A 94 -8.37 8.78 -4.25
CA ARG A 94 -8.67 9.82 -5.22
C ARG A 94 -9.71 10.76 -4.65
N VAL A 95 -9.34 12.02 -4.54
CA VAL A 95 -10.21 13.06 -4.01
C VAL A 95 -10.69 13.92 -5.16
N HIS A 96 -12.00 13.91 -5.37
CA HIS A 96 -12.68 14.77 -6.34
C HIS A 96 -13.14 16.04 -5.65
N LYS A 97 -12.63 17.17 -6.12
CA LYS A 97 -12.96 18.47 -5.56
C LYS A 97 -14.20 19.07 -6.23
N THR A 98 -14.89 19.94 -5.50
CA THR A 98 -16.07 20.67 -5.99
C THR A 98 -15.79 21.56 -7.20
N ASN A 99 -14.53 21.89 -7.46
CA ASN A 99 -14.08 22.63 -8.66
C ASN A 99 -13.84 21.76 -9.89
N GLY A 100 -14.05 20.42 -9.78
CA GLY A 100 -13.83 19.44 -10.84
C GLY A 100 -12.38 18.92 -10.95
N GLU A 101 -11.47 19.34 -10.05
CA GLU A 101 -10.12 18.83 -9.98
C GLU A 101 -10.11 17.46 -9.25
N MET A 102 -9.32 16.49 -9.74
CA MET A 102 -9.07 15.21 -9.07
C MET A 102 -7.61 15.17 -8.63
N ILE A 103 -7.38 14.87 -7.36
CA ILE A 103 -6.05 14.70 -6.79
C ILE A 103 -5.87 13.29 -6.25
N GLU A 104 -4.68 12.71 -6.40
CA GLU A 104 -4.29 11.46 -5.76
C GLU A 104 -3.61 11.77 -4.42
N LEU A 105 -4.20 11.23 -3.35
CA LEU A 105 -3.79 11.47 -1.97
C LEU A 105 -3.07 10.23 -1.45
N THR A 106 -1.76 10.33 -1.28
CA THR A 106 -0.91 9.29 -0.67
C THR A 106 -0.60 9.57 0.79
N ASN A 107 -0.68 10.85 1.20
CA ASN A 107 -0.39 11.31 2.55
C ASN A 107 -1.64 12.00 3.13
N PRO A 108 -2.17 11.50 4.26
CA PRO A 108 -3.34 12.12 4.91
C PRO A 108 -3.17 13.60 5.27
N SER A 109 -1.92 14.03 5.50
CA SER A 109 -1.62 15.44 5.81
C SER A 109 -1.94 16.42 4.68
N ASN A 110 -2.06 15.91 3.45
CA ASN A 110 -2.38 16.70 2.26
C ASN A 110 -3.89 16.71 1.93
N LEU A 111 -4.73 16.20 2.84
CA LEU A 111 -6.18 16.20 2.65
C LEU A 111 -6.69 17.64 2.53
N PRO A 112 -7.42 17.97 1.44
CA PRO A 112 -8.05 19.28 1.30
C PRO A 112 -9.08 19.56 2.39
N ASP A 113 -9.50 20.83 2.50
CA ASP A 113 -10.59 21.20 3.39
C ASP A 113 -11.86 20.41 3.02
N PRO A 114 -12.60 19.84 3.99
CA PRO A 114 -13.82 19.09 3.72
C PRO A 114 -14.84 19.81 2.84
N SER A 115 -14.87 21.15 2.88
CA SER A 115 -15.75 21.96 2.05
C SER A 115 -15.38 21.97 0.56
N GLU A 116 -14.14 21.62 0.24
CA GLU A 116 -13.63 21.50 -1.14
C GLU A 116 -13.80 20.11 -1.73
N ILE A 117 -14.17 19.11 -0.91
CA ILE A 117 -14.30 17.71 -1.33
C ILE A 117 -15.74 17.44 -1.77
N GLU A 118 -15.91 16.97 -3.00
CA GLU A 118 -17.19 16.48 -3.50
C GLU A 118 -17.40 15.01 -3.11
N TYR A 119 -16.43 14.14 -3.41
CA TYR A 119 -16.38 12.75 -2.99
C TYR A 119 -14.96 12.20 -3.04
N MET A 120 -14.77 11.01 -2.44
CA MET A 120 -13.50 10.31 -2.43
C MET A 120 -13.69 8.88 -2.93
N GLU A 121 -12.68 8.38 -3.66
CA GLU A 121 -12.59 6.98 -4.08
C GLU A 121 -11.46 6.29 -3.32
N GLU A 122 -11.70 5.04 -2.93
CA GLU A 122 -10.69 4.17 -2.35
C GLU A 122 -10.45 2.95 -3.25
N PRO A 123 -9.23 2.38 -3.27
CA PRO A 123 -8.95 1.19 -4.04
C PRO A 123 -9.61 -0.02 -3.40
N MET A 124 -10.31 -0.80 -4.22
CA MET A 124 -10.92 -2.07 -3.85
C MET A 124 -10.13 -3.23 -4.45
N VAL A 125 -10.10 -4.35 -3.75
CA VAL A 125 -9.53 -5.60 -4.23
C VAL A 125 -10.58 -6.69 -4.24
N SER A 126 -10.56 -7.52 -5.28
CA SER A 126 -11.37 -8.73 -5.32
C SER A 126 -10.62 -9.86 -4.63
N ALA A 127 -11.20 -10.37 -3.56
CA ALA A 127 -10.64 -11.42 -2.72
C ALA A 127 -11.39 -12.73 -2.92
N GLU A 128 -10.64 -13.81 -3.13
CA GLU A 128 -11.15 -15.17 -3.13
C GLU A 128 -10.59 -15.91 -1.91
N ILE A 129 -11.46 -16.25 -0.97
CA ILE A 129 -11.09 -16.82 0.31
C ILE A 129 -11.56 -18.27 0.37
N MET A 130 -10.62 -19.20 0.33
CA MET A 130 -10.91 -20.62 0.51
C MET A 130 -10.92 -20.96 2.00
N VAL A 131 -12.03 -21.52 2.46
CA VAL A 131 -12.27 -21.77 3.88
C VAL A 131 -12.98 -23.11 4.07
N THR A 132 -12.72 -23.78 5.22
CA THR A 132 -13.53 -24.93 5.61
C THR A 132 -14.93 -24.50 6.06
N THR A 133 -15.92 -25.35 5.83
CA THR A 133 -17.34 -24.99 6.05
C THR A 133 -17.64 -24.55 7.47
N GLU A 134 -16.90 -24.99 8.46
CA GLU A 134 -17.07 -24.60 9.88
C GLU A 134 -16.70 -23.12 10.15
N PHE A 135 -15.82 -22.52 9.34
CA PHE A 135 -15.36 -21.13 9.50
C PHE A 135 -16.05 -20.12 8.57
N ILE A 136 -16.97 -20.57 7.71
CA ILE A 136 -17.68 -19.67 6.77
C ILE A 136 -18.28 -18.48 7.50
N GLY A 137 -18.99 -18.70 8.62
CA GLY A 137 -19.63 -17.63 9.39
C GLY A 137 -18.63 -16.62 9.92
N SER A 138 -17.55 -17.09 10.54
CA SER A 138 -16.51 -16.21 11.11
C SER A 138 -15.81 -15.37 10.04
N ILE A 139 -15.56 -15.93 8.86
CA ILE A 139 -14.94 -15.19 7.75
C ILE A 139 -15.93 -14.17 7.15
N MET A 140 -17.20 -14.53 7.06
CA MET A 140 -18.23 -13.58 6.60
C MET A 140 -18.38 -12.40 7.56
N ASP A 141 -18.38 -12.65 8.87
CA ASP A 141 -18.41 -11.61 9.89
C ASP A 141 -17.17 -10.71 9.80
N LEU A 142 -15.96 -11.29 9.69
CA LEU A 142 -14.73 -10.54 9.50
C LEU A 142 -14.79 -9.65 8.25
N CYS A 143 -15.19 -10.20 7.11
CA CYS A 143 -15.31 -9.43 5.87
C CYS A 143 -16.32 -8.28 5.99
N GLN A 144 -17.42 -8.50 6.71
CA GLN A 144 -18.42 -7.47 6.94
C GLN A 144 -17.90 -6.36 7.88
N GLU A 145 -17.18 -6.71 8.94
CA GLU A 145 -16.51 -5.73 9.83
C GLU A 145 -15.47 -4.90 9.07
N ARG A 146 -14.80 -5.49 8.07
CA ARG A 146 -13.84 -4.83 7.19
C ARG A 146 -14.48 -4.17 5.95
N ARG A 147 -15.76 -3.82 6.01
CA ARG A 147 -16.50 -3.12 4.94
C ARG A 147 -16.53 -3.89 3.60
N GLY A 148 -16.40 -5.21 3.64
CA GLY A 148 -16.41 -6.06 2.46
C GLY A 148 -17.79 -6.17 1.82
N ILE A 149 -17.80 -6.21 0.49
CA ILE A 149 -19.00 -6.43 -0.32
C ILE A 149 -19.02 -7.89 -0.73
N TYR A 150 -20.02 -8.63 -0.25
CA TYR A 150 -20.19 -10.03 -0.60
C TYR A 150 -20.62 -10.18 -2.07
N LEU A 151 -19.86 -10.98 -2.84
CA LEU A 151 -20.14 -11.25 -4.26
C LEU A 151 -20.74 -12.62 -4.50
N GLY A 152 -20.39 -13.60 -3.65
CA GLY A 152 -20.90 -14.96 -3.79
C GLY A 152 -20.08 -15.99 -3.03
N MET A 153 -20.60 -17.22 -3.03
CA MET A 153 -19.95 -18.39 -2.43
C MET A 153 -20.15 -19.61 -3.33
N GLU A 154 -19.10 -20.41 -3.47
CA GLU A 154 -19.13 -21.67 -4.19
C GLU A 154 -18.57 -22.79 -3.29
N TYR A 155 -19.27 -23.92 -3.21
CA TYR A 155 -18.73 -25.13 -2.57
C TYR A 155 -17.84 -25.85 -3.57
N ILE A 156 -16.56 -25.99 -3.23
CA ILE A 156 -15.59 -26.72 -4.06
C ILE A 156 -15.65 -28.21 -3.72
N GLU A 157 -15.81 -28.53 -2.43
CA GLU A 157 -15.95 -29.88 -1.87
C GLU A 157 -16.97 -29.84 -0.74
N GLU A 158 -17.34 -31.02 -0.19
CA GLU A 158 -18.25 -31.10 0.95
C GLU A 158 -17.77 -30.32 2.18
N THR A 159 -16.44 -30.16 2.35
CA THR A 159 -15.82 -29.52 3.51
C THR A 159 -15.20 -28.17 3.24
N ARG A 160 -15.21 -27.69 1.97
CA ARG A 160 -14.55 -26.44 1.57
C ARG A 160 -15.44 -25.57 0.71
N ALA A 161 -15.45 -24.29 1.02
CA ALA A 161 -16.13 -23.26 0.25
C ALA A 161 -15.15 -22.17 -0.18
N LEU A 162 -15.43 -21.55 -1.32
CA LEU A 162 -14.77 -20.35 -1.82
C LEU A 162 -15.71 -19.18 -1.65
N LEU A 163 -15.31 -18.22 -0.83
CA LEU A 163 -16.01 -16.95 -0.63
C LEU A 163 -15.40 -15.88 -1.54
N LYS A 164 -16.24 -15.10 -2.19
CA LYS A 164 -15.84 -14.00 -3.09
C LYS A 164 -16.32 -12.69 -2.51
N TYR A 165 -15.38 -11.77 -2.29
CA TYR A 165 -15.62 -10.46 -1.72
C TYR A 165 -14.85 -9.37 -2.47
N ASP A 166 -15.43 -8.18 -2.56
CA ASP A 166 -14.66 -6.96 -2.79
C ASP A 166 -14.40 -6.29 -1.45
N LEU A 167 -13.13 -6.05 -1.15
CA LEU A 167 -12.67 -5.47 0.12
C LEU A 167 -11.87 -4.19 -0.15
N PRO A 168 -12.05 -3.15 0.67
CA PRO A 168 -11.17 -1.99 0.60
C PRO A 168 -9.73 -2.41 0.89
N LEU A 169 -8.79 -2.01 0.02
CA LEU A 169 -7.39 -2.39 0.18
C LEU A 169 -6.82 -1.97 1.54
N ASN A 170 -7.23 -0.80 2.04
CA ASN A 170 -6.76 -0.28 3.33
C ASN A 170 -7.19 -1.15 4.53
N GLU A 171 -8.29 -1.88 4.41
CA GLU A 171 -8.80 -2.75 5.49
C GLU A 171 -8.09 -4.10 5.56
N ILE A 172 -7.38 -4.50 4.49
CA ILE A 172 -6.69 -5.79 4.42
C ILE A 172 -5.18 -5.70 4.54
N ILE A 173 -4.63 -4.47 4.57
CA ILE A 173 -3.19 -4.26 4.72
C ILE A 173 -2.71 -4.65 6.13
N TYR A 174 -3.56 -4.52 7.14
CA TYR A 174 -3.25 -4.81 8.54
C TYR A 174 -4.18 -5.86 9.10
N ASP A 175 -3.62 -6.83 9.82
CA ASP A 175 -4.30 -7.79 10.71
C ASP A 175 -5.49 -8.54 10.06
N PHE A 176 -5.52 -8.66 8.73
CA PHE A 176 -6.60 -9.38 8.05
C PHE A 176 -6.35 -10.88 8.00
N PHE A 177 -5.07 -11.28 8.04
CA PHE A 177 -4.65 -12.68 7.94
C PHE A 177 -4.32 -13.32 9.30
N ASP A 178 -4.31 -12.55 10.38
CA ASP A 178 -4.06 -12.97 11.75
C ASP A 178 -5.36 -13.36 12.46
#